data_ef67da7690e378aaff663899c1a00208
#
_entry.id   ef67da7690e378aaff663899c1a00208
#
_cell.length_a   1.000
_cell.length_b   1.000
_cell.length_c   1.000
_cell.angle_alpha   90.00
_cell.angle_beta   90.00
_cell.angle_gamma   90.00
#
_symmetry.space_group_name_H-M   'P 1'
#
loop_
_entity.id
_entity.type
_entity.pdbx_description
1 polymer ?
#
loop_
_entity_poly.entity_id
_entity_poly.type
_entity_poly.pdbx_seq_one_letter_code
_entity_poly.pdbx_strand_id
1 'polypeptide(L)'
;MEEAPTILDSRVIALSDATSEQTPLHLVESFDLDESETVVSEPVPRAVSSEEALTDQDVVLRREERIRARGCAWIMTGVCAAGVIGLPLHMDPNPFMAFGLAVLLTLLFTSLWVIHRTRSPEGYTMRVYRFFGWTAALCSVPIQYVLGVFSPVPAVITLGISIFGGGTDRRHALLISAVAISGYFVCAMGVVLGVLPDLGLFPASAIPFSVQLFSAVTLPAFFCMTLWMARLSRHSMLDAIERSREAFRLAARREAQLYEAKQHLERALKASGAGRSGRFSGLMVGEYELDEVIGRGAMAEVYRGRHLDTGAAAAVKLMHASVASDPHALSRFEREGALAGRPYMPNVVQVYEAARTSDATPFIAMELLEGRDLAAILRDRGPLSVEEGILLARQVGLGLSSLHDVGILHRDIKPQNLFCRSEQGSTEPRWTILDFGVCRFENSDGTLTDRGVIGTPGYLAPEQTQGDETTPASDVFSFGAVLYRALTGQPPFSGKNFPEVIFAVAFREPTPPSVVYPELPEALDGVLLKALHKDPKERHASPLDLVRELENALT
;
A
#
# COMPACT_ATOMS: atom_id res chain seq x y z
N MET A 1 -49.34 -35.45 5.25
CA MET A 1 -50.59 -34.66 5.14
C MET A 1 -50.08 -33.25 4.91
N GLU A 2 -50.10 -33.00 3.74
CA GLU A 2 -50.74 -32.11 2.73
C GLU A 2 -49.90 -30.85 2.54
N GLU A 3 -49.47 -30.48 1.49
CA GLU A 3 -49.57 -30.58 0.03
C GLU A 3 -49.07 -29.25 -0.52
N ALA A 4 -48.18 -29.32 -1.48
CA ALA A 4 -47.89 -28.18 -2.38
C ALA A 4 -49.01 -28.01 -3.42
N PRO A 5 -49.08 -26.92 -4.13
CA PRO A 5 -48.97 -27.00 -5.59
C PRO A 5 -48.08 -25.88 -6.15
N THR A 6 -47.18 -26.11 -6.99
CA THR A 6 -47.06 -26.43 -8.43
C THR A 6 -47.88 -25.57 -9.40
N ILE A 7 -47.17 -24.97 -10.37
CA ILE A 7 -47.37 -24.92 -11.81
C ILE A 7 -47.83 -23.62 -12.49
N LEU A 8 -46.99 -23.23 -13.47
CA LEU A 8 -47.20 -22.76 -14.85
C LEU A 8 -47.65 -21.30 -15.07
N ASP A 9 -47.27 -20.58 -16.08
CA ASP A 9 -47.00 -20.99 -17.47
C ASP A 9 -46.26 -19.89 -18.24
N SER A 10 -45.52 -20.34 -19.23
CA SER A 10 -44.86 -19.63 -20.31
C SER A 10 -45.84 -18.93 -21.26
N ARG A 11 -45.53 -17.72 -21.72
CA ARG A 11 -46.02 -17.23 -23.04
C ARG A 11 -44.92 -16.48 -23.78
N VAL A 12 -44.42 -17.16 -24.79
CA VAL A 12 -43.72 -16.64 -25.97
C VAL A 12 -44.77 -15.88 -26.79
N ILE A 13 -44.51 -14.62 -27.17
CA ILE A 13 -45.20 -13.96 -28.29
C ILE A 13 -44.11 -13.50 -29.26
N ALA A 14 -44.07 -14.19 -30.39
CA ALA A 14 -43.44 -13.75 -31.61
C ALA A 14 -44.36 -12.71 -32.28
N LEU A 15 -43.78 -11.64 -32.81
CA LEU A 15 -44.41 -10.83 -33.83
C LEU A 15 -43.45 -10.64 -34.99
N SER A 16 -43.92 -11.10 -36.13
CA SER A 16 -43.31 -11.07 -37.45
C SER A 16 -43.50 -9.72 -38.13
N ASP A 17 -42.55 -9.43 -38.98
CA ASP A 17 -42.58 -8.68 -40.26
C ASP A 17 -43.70 -7.70 -40.58
N ALA A 18 -43.29 -6.46 -40.87
CA ALA A 18 -43.94 -5.64 -41.91
C ALA A 18 -42.97 -4.61 -42.50
N THR A 19 -42.49 -4.92 -43.66
CA THR A 19 -42.23 -4.17 -44.91
C THR A 19 -42.17 -2.64 -44.88
N SER A 20 -41.03 -2.18 -45.36
CA SER A 20 -40.73 -1.09 -46.32
C SER A 20 -41.75 0.05 -46.56
N GLU A 21 -41.24 1.29 -46.33
CA GLU A 21 -41.49 2.39 -47.28
C GLU A 21 -40.34 3.40 -47.26
N GLN A 22 -39.82 3.66 -48.44
CA GLN A 22 -38.79 4.66 -48.76
C GLN A 22 -39.48 6.03 -48.88
N THR A 23 -38.90 7.10 -48.31
CA THR A 23 -39.08 8.48 -48.80
C THR A 23 -37.79 9.29 -48.56
N PRO A 24 -37.48 10.33 -49.36
CA PRO A 24 -36.11 10.57 -49.81
C PRO A 24 -35.36 11.65 -49.04
N LEU A 25 -34.03 11.61 -49.21
CA LEU A 25 -33.05 12.62 -48.82
C LEU A 25 -33.42 14.02 -49.33
N HIS A 26 -33.48 15.00 -48.42
CA HIS A 26 -33.21 16.38 -48.75
C HIS A 26 -32.04 16.90 -47.92
N LEU A 27 -31.05 17.37 -48.65
CA LEU A 27 -29.94 18.25 -48.32
C LEU A 27 -30.01 18.97 -46.97
N VAL A 28 -29.01 18.72 -46.13
CA VAL A 28 -28.58 19.69 -45.10
C VAL A 28 -27.11 20.03 -45.40
N GLU A 29 -26.92 21.31 -45.53
CA GLU A 29 -25.68 21.99 -45.88
C GLU A 29 -24.49 21.60 -44.99
N SER A 30 -23.34 21.47 -45.62
CA SER A 30 -22.01 21.34 -45.01
C SER A 30 -21.72 22.53 -44.10
N PHE A 31 -21.64 22.26 -42.80
CA PHE A 31 -20.90 23.13 -41.88
C PHE A 31 -19.44 22.65 -41.85
N ASP A 32 -18.55 23.47 -42.38
CA ASP A 32 -17.12 23.36 -42.21
C ASP A 32 -16.79 23.45 -40.71
N LEU A 33 -16.37 22.34 -40.11
CA LEU A 33 -15.71 22.34 -38.81
C LEU A 33 -14.20 22.50 -39.07
N ASP A 34 -13.71 23.64 -38.68
CA ASP A 34 -12.29 23.99 -38.64
C ASP A 34 -11.53 22.91 -37.81
N GLU A 35 -10.68 22.16 -38.51
CA GLU A 35 -9.78 21.17 -37.92
C GLU A 35 -8.60 21.90 -37.29
N SER A 36 -8.71 22.35 -36.04
CA SER A 36 -7.55 22.69 -35.21
C SER A 36 -7.81 22.67 -33.71
N GLU A 37 -8.32 21.55 -33.18
CA GLU A 37 -8.10 21.19 -31.77
C GLU A 37 -7.59 19.75 -31.71
N THR A 38 -6.27 19.60 -31.70
CA THR A 38 -5.60 18.37 -31.32
C THR A 38 -5.96 18.06 -29.87
N VAL A 39 -7.01 17.26 -29.67
CA VAL A 39 -7.29 16.61 -28.39
C VAL A 39 -6.09 15.71 -28.11
N VAL A 40 -5.21 16.16 -27.24
CA VAL A 40 -4.18 15.30 -26.64
C VAL A 40 -4.92 14.26 -25.83
N SER A 41 -5.15 13.10 -26.44
CA SER A 41 -5.63 11.93 -25.72
C SER A 41 -4.58 11.55 -24.69
N GLU A 42 -4.92 11.67 -23.41
CA GLU A 42 -4.12 11.05 -22.34
C GLU A 42 -3.86 9.58 -22.71
N PRO A 43 -2.62 9.10 -22.59
CA PRO A 43 -2.31 7.72 -22.94
C PRO A 43 -3.10 6.78 -22.05
N VAL A 44 -3.97 5.98 -22.66
CA VAL A 44 -4.63 4.84 -22.02
C VAL A 44 -3.54 4.04 -21.28
N PRO A 45 -3.71 3.73 -19.99
CA PRO A 45 -2.71 2.95 -19.25
C PRO A 45 -2.42 1.66 -20.02
N ARG A 46 -1.19 1.51 -20.50
CA ARG A 46 -0.75 0.29 -21.19
C ARG A 46 -1.02 -0.90 -20.28
N ALA A 47 -1.79 -1.85 -20.76
CA ALA A 47 -1.93 -3.13 -20.09
C ALA A 47 -0.52 -3.69 -19.85
N VAL A 48 -0.19 -3.93 -18.58
CA VAL A 48 1.11 -4.52 -18.18
C VAL A 48 1.26 -5.82 -18.96
N SER A 49 2.34 -5.93 -19.75
CA SER A 49 2.61 -7.17 -20.49
C SER A 49 2.81 -8.32 -19.49
N SER A 50 2.40 -9.51 -19.89
CA SER A 50 2.58 -10.73 -19.07
C SER A 50 4.05 -10.96 -18.67
N GLU A 51 5.00 -10.44 -19.44
CA GLU A 51 6.44 -10.47 -19.14
C GLU A 51 6.84 -9.53 -18.00
N GLU A 52 6.29 -8.31 -17.91
CA GLU A 52 6.57 -7.38 -16.80
C GLU A 52 6.00 -7.88 -15.46
N ALA A 53 4.83 -8.55 -15.50
CA ALA A 53 4.22 -9.16 -14.32
C ALA A 53 5.01 -10.38 -13.80
N LEU A 54 5.65 -11.13 -14.69
CA LEU A 54 6.56 -12.24 -14.35
C LEU A 54 7.85 -11.75 -13.70
N THR A 55 8.42 -10.63 -14.20
CA THR A 55 9.64 -10.01 -13.64
C THR A 55 9.42 -9.53 -12.20
N ASP A 56 8.26 -8.98 -11.88
CA ASP A 56 7.95 -8.48 -10.53
C ASP A 56 7.79 -9.63 -9.50
N GLN A 57 7.23 -10.77 -9.91
CA GLN A 57 7.09 -11.95 -9.06
C GLN A 57 8.45 -12.55 -8.69
N ASP A 58 9.34 -12.66 -9.66
CA ASP A 58 10.69 -13.14 -9.46
C ASP A 58 11.48 -12.23 -8.50
N VAL A 59 11.27 -10.92 -8.54
CA VAL A 59 11.91 -9.96 -7.64
C VAL A 59 11.45 -10.15 -6.18
N VAL A 60 10.14 -10.31 -5.95
CA VAL A 60 9.59 -10.53 -4.59
C VAL A 60 10.07 -11.86 -4.02
N LEU A 61 10.00 -12.95 -4.80
CA LEU A 61 10.45 -14.28 -4.39
C LEU A 61 11.95 -14.30 -4.09
N ARG A 62 12.77 -13.64 -4.89
CA ARG A 62 14.22 -13.51 -4.66
C ARG A 62 14.53 -12.69 -3.42
N ARG A 63 13.73 -11.66 -3.12
CA ARG A 63 13.87 -10.88 -1.89
C ARG A 63 13.64 -11.74 -0.65
N GLU A 64 12.58 -12.53 -0.64
CA GLU A 64 12.29 -13.44 0.48
C GLU A 64 13.34 -14.53 0.63
N GLU A 65 13.78 -15.16 -0.48
CA GLU A 65 14.85 -16.15 -0.43
C GLU A 65 16.14 -15.56 0.11
N ARG A 66 16.48 -14.34 -0.25
CA ARG A 66 17.63 -13.60 0.28
C ARG A 66 17.54 -13.40 1.78
N ILE A 67 16.36 -12.98 2.29
CA ILE A 67 16.14 -12.76 3.73
C ILE A 67 16.30 -14.08 4.48
N ARG A 68 15.69 -15.17 4.00
CA ARG A 68 15.80 -16.51 4.58
C ARG A 68 17.23 -17.04 4.55
N ALA A 69 17.93 -16.91 3.42
CA ALA A 69 19.31 -17.33 3.28
C ALA A 69 20.23 -16.57 4.25
N ARG A 70 20.02 -15.25 4.41
CA ARG A 70 20.78 -14.42 5.36
C ARG A 70 20.52 -14.81 6.81
N GLY A 71 19.26 -15.05 7.17
CA GLY A 71 18.89 -15.53 8.50
C GLY A 71 19.52 -16.89 8.82
N CYS A 72 19.46 -17.84 7.87
CA CYS A 72 20.12 -19.14 8.00
C CYS A 72 21.65 -19.00 8.17
N ALA A 73 22.27 -18.14 7.37
CA ALA A 73 23.71 -17.91 7.45
C ALA A 73 24.13 -17.31 8.81
N TRP A 74 23.35 -16.43 9.41
CA TRP A 74 23.60 -15.94 10.77
C TRP A 74 23.52 -17.03 11.84
N ILE A 75 22.48 -17.87 11.80
CA ILE A 75 22.31 -18.99 12.73
C ILE A 75 23.48 -19.98 12.55
N MET A 76 23.81 -20.34 11.30
CA MET A 76 24.91 -21.24 10.99
C MET A 76 26.25 -20.69 11.48
N THR A 77 26.48 -19.37 11.32
CA THR A 77 27.69 -18.70 11.85
C THR A 77 27.82 -18.88 13.36
N GLY A 78 26.72 -18.65 14.11
CA GLY A 78 26.70 -18.83 15.55
C GLY A 78 27.02 -20.28 15.98
N VAL A 79 26.35 -21.25 15.33
CA VAL A 79 26.55 -22.68 15.60
C VAL A 79 27.95 -23.13 15.26
N CYS A 80 28.49 -22.74 14.10
CA CYS A 80 29.86 -23.09 13.70
C CYS A 80 30.90 -22.44 14.59
N ALA A 81 30.74 -21.17 14.99
CA ALA A 81 31.65 -20.50 15.91
C ALA A 81 31.69 -21.19 17.29
N ALA A 82 30.52 -21.57 17.82
CA ALA A 82 30.45 -22.35 19.05
C ALA A 82 31.15 -23.72 18.91
N GLY A 83 30.97 -24.40 17.76
CA GLY A 83 31.63 -25.66 17.46
C GLY A 83 33.14 -25.55 17.32
N VAL A 84 33.64 -24.50 16.66
CA VAL A 84 35.08 -24.23 16.51
C VAL A 84 35.75 -24.02 17.87
N ILE A 85 35.06 -23.38 18.81
CA ILE A 85 35.56 -23.17 20.17
C ILE A 85 35.40 -24.44 21.03
N GLY A 86 34.21 -25.07 20.94
CA GLY A 86 33.85 -26.20 21.81
C GLY A 86 34.60 -27.50 21.49
N LEU A 87 34.83 -27.78 20.19
CA LEU A 87 35.44 -29.05 19.78
C LEU A 87 36.85 -29.27 20.41
N PRO A 88 37.78 -28.31 20.38
CA PRO A 88 39.09 -28.45 21.01
C PRO A 88 39.07 -28.50 22.55
N LEU A 89 38.02 -27.99 23.17
CA LEU A 89 37.85 -28.00 24.63
C LEU A 89 37.40 -29.35 25.18
N HIS A 90 36.74 -30.18 24.34
CA HIS A 90 36.07 -31.42 24.77
C HIS A 90 36.62 -32.67 24.08
N MET A 91 37.56 -32.51 23.16
CA MET A 91 38.09 -33.62 22.37
C MET A 91 39.62 -33.57 22.37
N ASP A 92 40.28 -34.70 22.60
CA ASP A 92 41.74 -34.78 22.54
C ASP A 92 42.26 -34.50 21.12
N PRO A 93 43.43 -33.86 20.98
CA PRO A 93 44.06 -33.59 19.69
C PRO A 93 44.32 -34.87 18.90
N ASN A 94 43.56 -35.09 17.86
CA ASN A 94 43.69 -36.23 16.94
C ASN A 94 43.33 -35.81 15.51
N PRO A 95 43.69 -36.60 14.48
CA PRO A 95 43.36 -36.26 13.09
C PRO A 95 41.84 -36.12 12.83
N PHE A 96 41.01 -36.82 13.58
CA PHE A 96 39.53 -36.76 13.47
C PHE A 96 38.99 -35.43 14.00
N MET A 97 39.51 -34.92 15.12
CA MET A 97 39.20 -33.58 15.62
C MET A 97 39.64 -32.51 14.62
N ALA A 98 40.84 -32.61 14.05
CA ALA A 98 41.35 -31.68 13.06
C ALA A 98 40.47 -31.65 11.80
N PHE A 99 39.97 -32.80 11.35
CA PHE A 99 39.02 -32.92 10.25
C PHE A 99 37.69 -32.22 10.58
N GLY A 100 37.11 -32.46 11.75
CA GLY A 100 35.87 -31.81 12.19
C GLY A 100 36.02 -30.29 12.26
N LEU A 101 37.15 -29.81 12.78
CA LEU A 101 37.44 -28.38 12.83
C LEU A 101 37.55 -27.75 11.43
N ALA A 102 38.18 -28.42 10.47
CA ALA A 102 38.30 -27.97 9.09
C ALA A 102 36.89 -27.85 8.43
N VAL A 103 35.99 -28.80 8.68
CA VAL A 103 34.62 -28.78 8.17
C VAL A 103 33.82 -27.62 8.79
N LEU A 104 33.91 -27.40 10.11
CA LEU A 104 33.28 -26.29 10.81
C LEU A 104 33.79 -24.93 10.31
N LEU A 105 35.10 -24.78 10.10
CA LEU A 105 35.66 -23.56 9.53
C LEU A 105 35.17 -23.31 8.10
N THR A 106 35.06 -24.35 7.27
CA THR A 106 34.52 -24.24 5.91
C THR A 106 33.09 -23.70 5.93
N LEU A 107 32.22 -24.21 6.81
CA LEU A 107 30.87 -23.71 6.98
C LEU A 107 30.83 -22.29 7.53
N LEU A 108 31.69 -21.97 8.49
CA LEU A 108 31.78 -20.63 9.08
C LEU A 108 32.15 -19.59 8.01
N PHE A 109 33.21 -19.85 7.24
CA PHE A 109 33.62 -18.94 6.15
C PHE A 109 32.57 -18.82 5.07
N THR A 110 31.93 -19.93 4.69
CA THR A 110 30.82 -19.92 3.70
C THR A 110 29.64 -19.08 4.21
N SER A 111 29.28 -19.23 5.48
CA SER A 111 28.16 -18.46 6.08
C SER A 111 28.49 -16.97 6.15
N LEU A 112 29.69 -16.59 6.56
CA LEU A 112 30.13 -15.19 6.57
C LEU A 112 30.17 -14.59 5.16
N TRP A 113 30.62 -15.36 4.17
CA TRP A 113 30.60 -14.94 2.77
C TRP A 113 29.17 -14.72 2.26
N VAL A 114 28.22 -15.60 2.60
CA VAL A 114 26.80 -15.43 2.25
C VAL A 114 26.20 -14.20 2.93
N ILE A 115 26.49 -13.96 4.20
CA ILE A 115 26.06 -12.74 4.92
C ILE A 115 26.56 -11.50 4.18
N HIS A 116 27.83 -11.49 3.78
CA HIS A 116 28.41 -10.38 3.03
C HIS A 116 27.71 -10.18 1.66
N ARG A 117 27.53 -11.25 0.89
CA ARG A 117 26.90 -11.20 -0.44
C ARG A 117 25.42 -10.83 -0.40
N THR A 118 24.71 -11.15 0.68
CA THR A 118 23.28 -10.85 0.84
C THR A 118 23.00 -9.45 1.39
N ARG A 119 24.03 -8.62 1.64
CA ARG A 119 23.86 -7.21 2.05
C ARG A 119 23.16 -6.38 0.96
N SER A 120 23.53 -6.58 -0.30
CA SER A 120 22.89 -5.93 -1.45
C SER A 120 21.95 -6.87 -2.20
N PRO A 121 20.88 -6.36 -2.85
CA PRO A 121 20.00 -7.18 -3.70
C PRO A 121 20.72 -7.87 -4.85
N GLU A 122 21.68 -7.19 -5.46
CA GLU A 122 22.47 -7.68 -6.61
C GLU A 122 23.47 -8.77 -6.22
N GLY A 123 23.91 -8.79 -4.97
CA GLY A 123 24.87 -9.79 -4.46
C GLY A 123 24.26 -11.17 -4.29
N TYR A 124 22.92 -11.28 -4.18
CA TYR A 124 22.22 -12.55 -4.03
C TYR A 124 21.77 -13.11 -5.37
N THR A 125 22.42 -14.17 -5.81
CA THR A 125 22.11 -14.88 -7.05
C THR A 125 21.76 -16.34 -6.76
N MET A 126 21.08 -17.03 -7.71
CA MET A 126 20.85 -18.48 -7.62
C MET A 126 22.12 -19.29 -7.44
N ARG A 127 23.27 -18.81 -7.96
CA ARG A 127 24.56 -19.47 -7.75
C ARG A 127 24.97 -19.43 -6.29
N VAL A 128 24.78 -18.30 -5.60
CA VAL A 128 25.04 -18.14 -4.16
C VAL A 128 24.17 -19.08 -3.34
N TYR A 129 22.87 -19.14 -3.66
CA TYR A 129 21.91 -20.05 -3.01
C TYR A 129 22.31 -21.51 -3.15
N ARG A 130 22.60 -21.96 -4.38
CA ARG A 130 23.02 -23.35 -4.66
C ARG A 130 24.33 -23.69 -3.98
N PHE A 131 25.32 -22.82 -4.06
CA PHE A 131 26.62 -23.03 -3.42
C PHE A 131 26.48 -23.17 -1.91
N PHE A 132 25.73 -22.30 -1.25
CA PHE A 132 25.49 -22.36 0.18
C PHE A 132 24.77 -23.65 0.58
N GLY A 133 23.69 -24.00 -0.13
CA GLY A 133 22.92 -25.22 0.14
C GLY A 133 23.75 -26.50 -0.02
N TRP A 134 24.53 -26.62 -1.08
CA TRP A 134 25.42 -27.78 -1.30
C TRP A 134 26.51 -27.86 -0.24
N THR A 135 27.17 -26.74 0.09
CA THR A 135 28.19 -26.72 1.13
C THR A 135 27.62 -27.12 2.50
N ALA A 136 26.44 -26.60 2.85
CA ALA A 136 25.77 -26.95 4.10
C ALA A 136 25.40 -28.45 4.14
N ALA A 137 24.84 -29.01 3.04
CA ALA A 137 24.45 -30.41 2.99
C ALA A 137 25.67 -31.36 3.06
N LEU A 138 26.71 -31.09 2.28
CA LEU A 138 27.91 -31.92 2.27
C LEU A 138 28.69 -31.87 3.58
N CYS A 139 28.78 -30.70 4.21
CA CYS A 139 29.45 -30.55 5.50
C CYS A 139 28.59 -31.09 6.67
N SER A 140 27.27 -31.16 6.54
CA SER A 140 26.41 -31.67 7.61
C SER A 140 26.68 -33.14 7.97
N VAL A 141 27.02 -33.96 6.98
CA VAL A 141 27.28 -35.40 7.18
C VAL A 141 28.53 -35.65 8.06
N PRO A 142 29.73 -35.13 7.72
CA PRO A 142 30.91 -35.33 8.56
C PRO A 142 30.83 -34.65 9.94
N ILE A 143 30.18 -33.49 10.04
CA ILE A 143 29.98 -32.84 11.34
C ILE A 143 29.15 -33.69 12.29
N GLN A 144 28.07 -34.30 11.81
CA GLN A 144 27.25 -35.20 12.61
C GLN A 144 28.03 -36.40 13.09
N TYR A 145 28.91 -36.95 12.26
CA TYR A 145 29.73 -38.07 12.62
C TYR A 145 30.77 -37.68 13.68
N VAL A 146 31.41 -36.50 13.54
CA VAL A 146 32.41 -35.98 14.51
C VAL A 146 31.79 -35.61 15.86
N LEU A 147 30.62 -34.97 15.85
CA LEU A 147 29.93 -34.58 17.09
C LEU A 147 29.09 -35.72 17.70
N GLY A 148 28.86 -36.77 16.95
CA GLY A 148 28.02 -37.91 17.34
C GLY A 148 26.65 -37.85 16.65
N VAL A 149 26.29 -38.94 15.98
CA VAL A 149 25.06 -39.04 15.18
C VAL A 149 23.79 -38.94 16.00
N PHE A 150 23.85 -39.22 17.30
CA PHE A 150 22.74 -39.12 18.25
C PHE A 150 22.83 -37.87 19.15
N SER A 151 23.70 -36.90 18.78
CA SER A 151 23.77 -35.58 19.42
C SER A 151 22.63 -34.65 19.03
N PRO A 152 22.48 -33.42 19.58
CA PRO A 152 21.52 -32.43 19.15
C PRO A 152 21.71 -31.86 17.73
N VAL A 153 22.80 -32.17 17.04
CA VAL A 153 23.18 -31.65 15.70
C VAL A 153 22.10 -31.90 14.64
N PRO A 154 21.36 -33.03 14.60
CA PRO A 154 20.23 -33.25 13.70
C PRO A 154 19.18 -32.14 13.70
N ALA A 155 19.00 -31.41 14.81
CA ALA A 155 18.08 -30.27 14.85
C ALA A 155 18.51 -29.13 13.89
N VAL A 156 19.81 -28.93 13.70
CA VAL A 156 20.34 -27.92 12.76
C VAL A 156 20.07 -28.33 11.32
N ILE A 157 20.09 -29.62 11.02
CA ILE A 157 19.76 -30.15 9.68
C ILE A 157 18.28 -29.91 9.36
N THR A 158 17.38 -30.12 10.34
CA THR A 158 15.96 -29.84 10.19
C THR A 158 15.74 -28.40 9.75
N LEU A 159 16.43 -27.43 10.37
CA LEU A 159 16.37 -26.02 10.00
C LEU A 159 16.88 -25.80 8.56
N GLY A 160 18.02 -26.40 8.19
CA GLY A 160 18.55 -26.37 6.83
C GLY A 160 17.55 -26.91 5.79
N ILE A 161 16.97 -28.08 6.04
CA ILE A 161 15.95 -28.68 5.17
C ILE A 161 14.71 -27.80 5.04
N SER A 162 14.24 -27.18 6.12
CA SER A 162 13.10 -26.23 6.08
C SER A 162 13.39 -25.05 5.18
N ILE A 163 14.57 -24.45 5.29
CA ILE A 163 14.95 -23.25 4.55
C ILE A 163 15.21 -23.57 3.07
N PHE A 164 16.06 -24.57 2.78
CA PHE A 164 16.40 -24.94 1.41
C PHE A 164 15.28 -25.72 0.72
N GLY A 165 14.53 -26.54 1.46
CA GLY A 165 13.39 -27.29 0.97
C GLY A 165 12.28 -26.40 0.39
N GLY A 166 12.08 -25.20 0.96
CA GLY A 166 11.14 -24.18 0.46
C GLY A 166 11.68 -23.32 -0.71
N GLY A 167 12.88 -23.54 -1.23
CA GLY A 167 13.50 -22.73 -2.27
C GLY A 167 12.80 -22.79 -3.63
N THR A 168 13.03 -21.78 -4.50
CA THR A 168 12.44 -21.66 -5.86
C THR A 168 12.93 -22.76 -6.79
N ASP A 169 14.20 -23.16 -6.68
CA ASP A 169 14.80 -24.23 -7.48
C ASP A 169 14.44 -25.60 -6.91
N ARG A 170 13.32 -26.16 -7.38
CA ARG A 170 12.78 -27.45 -6.90
C ARG A 170 13.78 -28.61 -6.98
N ARG A 171 14.53 -28.70 -8.09
CA ARG A 171 15.45 -29.82 -8.31
C ARG A 171 16.61 -29.77 -7.32
N HIS A 172 17.27 -28.62 -7.20
CA HIS A 172 18.38 -28.45 -6.27
C HIS A 172 17.94 -28.57 -4.81
N ALA A 173 16.79 -28.00 -4.44
CA ALA A 173 16.24 -28.13 -3.09
C ALA A 173 16.01 -29.59 -2.68
N LEU A 174 15.43 -30.41 -3.57
CA LEU A 174 15.22 -31.84 -3.33
C LEU A 174 16.55 -32.61 -3.23
N LEU A 175 17.51 -32.32 -4.13
CA LEU A 175 18.82 -32.98 -4.12
C LEU A 175 19.61 -32.65 -2.86
N ILE A 176 19.68 -31.37 -2.47
CA ILE A 176 20.36 -30.92 -1.25
C ILE A 176 19.75 -31.59 -0.01
N SER A 177 18.41 -31.64 0.08
CA SER A 177 17.72 -32.28 1.18
C SER A 177 17.95 -33.81 1.18
N ALA A 178 17.91 -34.44 0.03
CA ALA A 178 18.17 -35.88 -0.11
C ALA A 178 19.58 -36.27 0.36
N VAL A 179 20.60 -35.49 -0.01
CA VAL A 179 21.98 -35.72 0.46
C VAL A 179 22.10 -35.59 1.98
N ALA A 180 21.49 -34.58 2.57
CA ALA A 180 21.51 -34.40 4.03
C ALA A 180 20.79 -35.55 4.77
N ILE A 181 19.61 -35.94 4.28
CA ILE A 181 18.78 -37.02 4.87
C ILE A 181 19.46 -38.39 4.75
N SER A 182 19.88 -38.74 3.52
CA SER A 182 20.54 -40.04 3.27
C SER A 182 21.91 -40.12 3.96
N GLY A 183 22.67 -39.04 3.99
CA GLY A 183 23.95 -38.96 4.70
C GLY A 183 23.78 -39.20 6.19
N TYR A 184 22.79 -38.57 6.83
CA TYR A 184 22.46 -38.85 8.23
C TYR A 184 22.08 -40.32 8.43
N PHE A 185 21.17 -40.86 7.62
CA PHE A 185 20.70 -42.23 7.74
C PHE A 185 21.84 -43.24 7.62
N VAL A 186 22.72 -43.06 6.64
CA VAL A 186 23.87 -43.95 6.42
C VAL A 186 24.85 -43.92 7.61
N CYS A 187 25.17 -42.72 8.13
CA CYS A 187 26.04 -42.59 9.30
C CYS A 187 25.40 -43.19 10.56
N ALA A 188 24.13 -42.87 10.84
CA ALA A 188 23.44 -43.38 12.03
C ALA A 188 23.28 -44.89 11.99
N MET A 189 22.86 -45.44 10.85
CA MET A 189 22.69 -46.89 10.69
C MET A 189 24.05 -47.61 10.66
N GLY A 190 25.08 -47.02 10.09
CA GLY A 190 26.44 -47.55 10.10
C GLY A 190 27.02 -47.71 11.52
N VAL A 191 26.75 -46.71 12.39
CA VAL A 191 27.14 -46.78 13.82
C VAL A 191 26.29 -47.83 14.55
N VAL A 192 24.95 -47.86 14.35
CA VAL A 192 24.05 -48.85 14.97
C VAL A 192 24.42 -50.30 14.64
N LEU A 193 24.81 -50.53 13.37
CA LEU A 193 25.18 -51.86 12.88
C LEU A 193 26.65 -52.21 13.18
N GLY A 194 27.42 -51.32 13.79
CA GLY A 194 28.84 -51.52 14.11
C GLY A 194 29.76 -51.53 12.87
N VAL A 195 29.29 -51.09 11.71
CA VAL A 195 30.06 -50.95 10.46
C VAL A 195 30.98 -49.74 10.52
N LEU A 196 30.50 -48.66 11.11
CA LEU A 196 31.27 -47.45 11.34
C LEU A 196 31.69 -47.35 12.81
N PRO A 197 32.94 -47.02 13.12
CA PRO A 197 33.36 -46.82 14.51
C PRO A 197 32.68 -45.60 15.13
N ASP A 198 32.29 -45.70 16.40
CA ASP A 198 31.71 -44.58 17.12
C ASP A 198 32.83 -43.66 17.69
N LEU A 199 33.20 -42.68 16.91
CA LEU A 199 34.29 -41.73 17.21
C LEU A 199 33.77 -40.36 17.66
N GLY A 200 32.44 -40.20 17.80
CA GLY A 200 31.82 -38.91 18.09
C GLY A 200 32.05 -38.41 19.52
N LEU A 201 32.01 -37.09 19.70
CA LEU A 201 32.07 -36.43 21.00
C LEU A 201 30.98 -36.93 21.96
N PHE A 202 29.82 -37.28 21.43
CA PHE A 202 28.71 -37.90 22.16
C PHE A 202 28.60 -39.39 21.75
N PRO A 203 29.23 -40.29 22.46
CA PRO A 203 29.34 -41.70 22.05
C PRO A 203 27.98 -42.39 22.09
N ALA A 204 27.65 -43.15 21.07
CA ALA A 204 26.42 -43.93 20.98
C ALA A 204 26.42 -45.05 22.05
N SER A 205 27.56 -45.50 22.49
CA SER A 205 27.71 -46.51 23.57
C SER A 205 27.03 -46.12 24.88
N ALA A 206 26.83 -44.81 25.12
CA ALA A 206 26.11 -44.31 26.29
C ALA A 206 24.55 -44.43 26.14
N ILE A 207 24.06 -44.82 24.97
CA ILE A 207 22.63 -44.85 24.63
C ILE A 207 22.19 -46.32 24.40
N PRO A 208 21.06 -46.78 24.94
CA PRO A 208 20.54 -48.13 24.69
C PRO A 208 20.33 -48.39 23.18
N PHE A 209 20.69 -49.60 22.72
CA PHE A 209 20.56 -50.00 21.29
C PHE A 209 19.17 -49.75 20.70
N SER A 210 18.11 -50.01 21.47
CA SER A 210 16.72 -49.74 21.05
C SER A 210 16.46 -48.29 20.75
N VAL A 211 17.05 -47.37 21.54
CA VAL A 211 16.93 -45.90 21.33
C VAL A 211 17.75 -45.45 20.15
N GLN A 212 18.96 -46.01 19.95
CA GLN A 212 19.77 -45.74 18.79
C GLN A 212 19.04 -46.14 17.49
N LEU A 213 18.52 -47.36 17.42
CA LEU A 213 17.77 -47.87 16.28
C LEU A 213 16.50 -47.05 16.03
N PHE A 214 15.76 -46.73 17.07
CA PHE A 214 14.57 -45.88 16.97
C PHE A 214 14.92 -44.50 16.41
N SER A 215 15.96 -43.85 16.92
CA SER A 215 16.42 -42.53 16.46
C SER A 215 16.91 -42.57 15.01
N ALA A 216 17.66 -43.62 14.63
CA ALA A 216 18.19 -43.79 13.26
C ALA A 216 17.08 -43.91 12.21
N VAL A 217 15.89 -44.40 12.58
CA VAL A 217 14.73 -44.50 11.68
C VAL A 217 13.81 -43.29 11.76
N THR A 218 13.54 -42.78 12.98
CA THR A 218 12.56 -41.69 13.16
C THR A 218 13.05 -40.32 12.71
N LEU A 219 14.33 -40.01 12.91
CA LEU A 219 14.87 -38.72 12.52
C LEU A 219 14.84 -38.48 10.98
N PRO A 220 15.24 -39.44 10.12
CA PRO A 220 15.03 -39.32 8.67
C PRO A 220 13.56 -39.14 8.28
N ALA A 221 12.64 -39.84 8.92
CA ALA A 221 11.21 -39.66 8.70
C ALA A 221 10.76 -38.25 9.07
N PHE A 222 11.25 -37.70 10.18
CA PHE A 222 10.98 -36.33 10.60
C PHE A 222 11.58 -35.31 9.61
N PHE A 223 12.76 -35.56 9.07
CA PHE A 223 13.36 -34.71 8.03
C PHE A 223 12.53 -34.72 6.72
N CYS A 224 12.04 -35.88 6.31
CA CYS A 224 11.13 -35.99 5.18
C CYS A 224 9.82 -35.23 5.41
N MET A 225 9.25 -35.31 6.61
CA MET A 225 8.07 -34.53 6.99
C MET A 225 8.34 -33.03 6.96
N THR A 226 9.49 -32.58 7.46
CA THR A 226 9.90 -31.17 7.41
C THR A 226 10.02 -30.67 5.97
N LEU A 227 10.63 -31.47 5.08
CA LEU A 227 10.72 -31.15 3.68
C LEU A 227 9.34 -31.04 3.02
N TRP A 228 8.46 -31.98 3.32
CA TRP A 228 7.08 -31.97 2.82
C TRP A 228 6.32 -30.74 3.29
N MET A 229 6.40 -30.40 4.60
CA MET A 229 5.80 -29.20 5.17
C MET A 229 6.34 -27.91 4.55
N ALA A 230 7.66 -27.81 4.32
CA ALA A 230 8.27 -26.67 3.65
C ALA A 230 7.74 -26.50 2.21
N ARG A 231 7.50 -27.61 1.50
CA ARG A 231 6.92 -27.61 0.16
C ARG A 231 5.44 -27.23 0.15
N LEU A 232 4.67 -27.77 1.10
CA LEU A 232 3.25 -27.45 1.25
C LEU A 232 3.03 -25.97 1.56
N SER A 233 3.78 -25.44 2.53
CA SER A 233 3.74 -24.02 2.90
C SER A 233 4.05 -23.11 1.69
N ARG A 234 5.07 -23.47 0.89
CA ARG A 234 5.38 -22.74 -0.33
C ARG A 234 4.24 -22.77 -1.34
N HIS A 235 3.62 -23.94 -1.56
CA HIS A 235 2.51 -24.08 -2.52
C HIS A 235 1.34 -23.20 -2.08
N SER A 236 0.95 -23.28 -0.83
CA SER A 236 -0.13 -22.44 -0.26
C SER A 236 0.15 -20.95 -0.38
N MET A 237 1.41 -20.53 -0.21
CA MET A 237 1.81 -19.13 -0.37
C MET A 237 1.69 -18.66 -1.83
N LEU A 238 2.14 -19.47 -2.79
CA LEU A 238 2.03 -19.15 -4.22
C LEU A 238 0.57 -19.06 -4.67
N ASP A 239 -0.27 -20.01 -4.24
CA ASP A 239 -1.70 -20.00 -4.51
C ASP A 239 -2.42 -18.78 -3.90
N ALA A 240 -1.99 -18.34 -2.71
CA ALA A 240 -2.52 -17.14 -2.07
C ALA A 240 -2.15 -15.87 -2.85
N ILE A 241 -0.90 -15.78 -3.33
CA ILE A 241 -0.44 -14.66 -4.16
C ILE A 241 -1.21 -14.62 -5.48
N GLU A 242 -1.45 -15.77 -6.12
CA GLU A 242 -2.15 -15.85 -7.39
C GLU A 242 -3.63 -15.46 -7.26
N ARG A 243 -4.32 -15.95 -6.23
CA ARG A 243 -5.70 -15.54 -5.90
C ARG A 243 -5.80 -14.03 -5.60
N SER A 244 -4.86 -13.49 -4.85
CA SER A 244 -4.80 -12.05 -4.58
C SER A 244 -4.65 -11.24 -5.89
N ARG A 245 -3.78 -11.67 -6.82
CA ARG A 245 -3.60 -11.02 -8.12
C ARG A 245 -4.85 -11.05 -9.00
N GLU A 246 -5.54 -12.18 -9.03
CA GLU A 246 -6.80 -12.30 -9.79
C GLU A 246 -7.87 -11.35 -9.22
N ALA A 247 -8.00 -11.27 -7.91
CA ALA A 247 -8.90 -10.34 -7.25
C ALA A 247 -8.56 -8.88 -7.59
N PHE A 248 -7.26 -8.52 -7.58
CA PHE A 248 -6.80 -7.18 -7.97
C PHE A 248 -7.07 -6.86 -9.45
N ARG A 249 -6.83 -7.82 -10.37
CA ARG A 249 -7.14 -7.61 -11.80
C ARG A 249 -8.64 -7.39 -12.02
N LEU A 250 -9.47 -8.12 -11.31
CA LEU A 250 -10.92 -7.97 -11.39
C LEU A 250 -11.37 -6.61 -10.84
N ALA A 251 -10.83 -6.19 -9.70
CA ALA A 251 -11.10 -4.89 -9.11
C ALA A 251 -10.69 -3.74 -10.05
N ALA A 252 -9.48 -3.79 -10.61
CA ALA A 252 -8.99 -2.78 -11.55
C ALA A 252 -9.85 -2.68 -12.83
N ARG A 253 -10.34 -3.83 -13.35
CA ARG A 253 -11.26 -3.83 -14.51
C ARG A 253 -12.60 -3.19 -14.16
N ARG A 254 -13.15 -3.48 -12.99
CA ARG A 254 -14.41 -2.86 -12.52
C ARG A 254 -14.25 -1.35 -12.33
N GLU A 255 -13.14 -0.92 -11.79
CA GLU A 255 -12.84 0.51 -11.60
C GLU A 255 -12.73 1.25 -12.93
N ALA A 256 -12.03 0.67 -13.92
CA ALA A 256 -11.97 1.24 -15.27
C ALA A 256 -13.36 1.35 -15.92
N GLN A 257 -14.20 0.33 -15.80
CA GLN A 257 -15.58 0.36 -16.31
C GLN A 257 -16.45 1.40 -15.60
N LEU A 258 -16.31 1.55 -14.28
CA LEU A 258 -16.99 2.59 -13.51
C LEU A 258 -16.52 3.98 -13.90
N TYR A 259 -15.23 4.16 -14.13
CA TYR A 259 -14.67 5.43 -14.59
C TYR A 259 -15.20 5.83 -15.99
N GLU A 260 -15.22 4.90 -16.94
CA GLU A 260 -15.80 5.12 -18.26
C GLU A 260 -17.30 5.43 -18.19
N ALA A 261 -18.06 4.66 -17.41
CA ALA A 261 -19.49 4.90 -17.22
C ALA A 261 -19.75 6.28 -16.57
N LYS A 262 -18.94 6.68 -15.60
CA LYS A 262 -19.01 8.01 -14.97
C LYS A 262 -18.72 9.13 -15.99
N GLN A 263 -17.69 8.99 -16.81
CA GLN A 263 -17.37 9.96 -17.86
C GLN A 263 -18.49 10.07 -18.90
N HIS A 264 -19.09 8.93 -19.30
CA HIS A 264 -20.24 8.94 -20.21
C HIS A 264 -21.44 9.66 -19.60
N LEU A 265 -21.73 9.41 -18.31
CA LEU A 265 -22.81 10.07 -17.59
C LEU A 265 -22.54 11.59 -17.46
N GLU A 266 -21.34 12.00 -17.12
CA GLU A 266 -20.96 13.41 -17.03
C GLU A 266 -21.09 14.14 -18.38
N ARG A 267 -20.68 13.49 -19.49
CA ARG A 267 -20.87 14.05 -20.84
C ARG A 267 -22.34 14.16 -21.19
N ALA A 268 -23.15 13.16 -20.89
CA ALA A 268 -24.59 13.19 -21.14
C ALA A 268 -25.30 14.28 -20.31
N LEU A 269 -24.93 14.46 -19.04
CA LEU A 269 -25.44 15.53 -18.17
C LEU A 269 -25.04 16.93 -18.68
N LYS A 270 -23.79 17.10 -19.14
CA LYS A 270 -23.35 18.36 -19.74
C LYS A 270 -24.11 18.67 -21.05
N ALA A 271 -24.36 17.67 -21.87
CA ALA A 271 -25.09 17.83 -23.15
C ALA A 271 -26.58 18.13 -22.96
N SER A 272 -27.20 17.67 -21.86
CA SER A 272 -28.64 17.88 -21.57
C SER A 272 -28.96 19.26 -20.98
N GLY A 273 -27.96 20.13 -20.75
CA GLY A 273 -28.18 21.44 -20.09
C GLY A 273 -28.59 21.35 -18.60
N ALA A 274 -28.82 20.17 -18.08
CA ALA A 274 -29.20 19.91 -16.68
C ALA A 274 -28.03 20.10 -15.69
N GLY A 275 -26.87 20.56 -16.16
CA GLY A 275 -25.63 20.60 -15.38
C GLY A 275 -25.62 21.58 -14.21
N ARG A 276 -26.47 22.60 -14.21
CA ARG A 276 -26.57 23.63 -13.16
C ARG A 276 -27.78 23.49 -12.26
N SER A 277 -28.83 22.79 -12.69
CA SER A 277 -30.00 22.53 -11.86
C SER A 277 -29.79 21.23 -11.10
N GLY A 278 -29.73 21.29 -9.77
CA GLY A 278 -29.66 20.14 -8.89
C GLY A 278 -31.03 19.66 -8.46
N ARG A 279 -31.10 18.49 -7.85
CA ARG A 279 -32.34 17.89 -7.34
C ARG A 279 -33.06 18.80 -6.34
N PHE A 280 -32.33 19.63 -5.64
CA PHE A 280 -32.83 20.48 -4.57
C PHE A 280 -32.77 21.97 -4.92
N SER A 281 -32.47 22.34 -6.19
CA SER A 281 -32.49 23.75 -6.63
C SER A 281 -33.91 24.33 -6.50
N GLY A 282 -34.03 25.52 -5.94
CA GLY A 282 -35.29 26.20 -5.64
C GLY A 282 -35.97 25.73 -4.36
N LEU A 283 -35.39 24.78 -3.62
CA LEU A 283 -35.91 24.32 -2.33
C LEU A 283 -35.26 25.05 -1.16
N MET A 284 -35.99 25.03 -0.05
CA MET A 284 -35.54 25.57 1.24
C MET A 284 -34.84 24.48 2.05
N VAL A 285 -33.65 24.79 2.55
CA VAL A 285 -32.86 23.93 3.45
C VAL A 285 -32.41 24.76 4.66
N GLY A 286 -33.03 24.49 5.82
CA GLY A 286 -32.87 25.39 6.97
C GLY A 286 -33.34 26.80 6.61
N GLU A 287 -32.52 27.80 6.85
CA GLU A 287 -32.77 29.20 6.52
C GLU A 287 -32.18 29.62 5.14
N TYR A 288 -31.82 28.64 4.27
CA TYR A 288 -31.18 28.89 2.98
C TYR A 288 -32.10 28.47 1.82
N GLU A 289 -32.29 29.37 0.86
CA GLU A 289 -32.84 29.04 -0.45
C GLU A 289 -31.74 28.53 -1.35
N LEU A 290 -31.86 27.31 -1.87
CA LEU A 290 -30.83 26.68 -2.74
C LEU A 290 -31.03 27.12 -4.21
N ASP A 291 -29.88 27.51 -4.82
CA ASP A 291 -29.84 27.89 -6.24
C ASP A 291 -29.18 26.77 -7.07
N GLU A 292 -28.09 27.07 -7.76
CA GLU A 292 -27.38 26.14 -8.62
C GLU A 292 -26.44 25.20 -7.84
N VAL A 293 -26.20 23.99 -8.39
CA VAL A 293 -25.20 23.06 -7.87
C VAL A 293 -23.80 23.57 -8.26
N ILE A 294 -22.96 23.80 -7.25
CA ILE A 294 -21.57 24.21 -7.41
C ILE A 294 -20.57 23.06 -7.21
N GLY A 295 -21.00 21.95 -6.61
CA GLY A 295 -20.16 20.76 -6.40
C GLY A 295 -20.98 19.48 -6.26
N ARG A 296 -20.46 18.36 -6.78
CA ARG A 296 -21.05 17.03 -6.64
C ARG A 296 -20.02 16.05 -6.15
N GLY A 297 -20.29 15.44 -5.00
CA GLY A 297 -19.46 14.41 -4.38
C GLY A 297 -20.20 13.09 -4.22
N ALA A 298 -19.48 12.06 -3.79
CA ALA A 298 -20.07 10.74 -3.57
C ALA A 298 -21.06 10.69 -2.40
N MET A 299 -20.91 11.58 -1.41
CA MET A 299 -21.72 11.60 -0.18
C MET A 299 -22.71 12.76 -0.14
N ALA A 300 -22.45 13.85 -0.86
CA ALA A 300 -23.21 15.09 -0.77
C ALA A 300 -23.13 15.89 -2.07
N GLU A 301 -24.12 16.74 -2.28
CA GLU A 301 -24.08 17.82 -3.29
C GLU A 301 -23.91 19.17 -2.57
N VAL A 302 -23.17 20.08 -3.19
CA VAL A 302 -22.96 21.44 -2.69
C VAL A 302 -23.71 22.40 -3.60
N TYR A 303 -24.56 23.22 -3.00
CA TYR A 303 -25.39 24.21 -3.68
C TYR A 303 -24.89 25.62 -3.33
N ARG A 304 -25.01 26.55 -4.28
CA ARG A 304 -25.09 27.96 -3.96
C ARG A 304 -26.39 28.18 -3.20
N GLY A 305 -26.33 28.79 -2.04
CA GLY A 305 -27.51 29.12 -1.25
C GLY A 305 -27.52 30.60 -0.90
N ARG A 306 -28.70 31.10 -0.55
CA ARG A 306 -28.90 32.46 -0.04
C ARG A 306 -29.68 32.40 1.27
N HIS A 307 -29.12 32.97 2.32
CA HIS A 307 -29.78 33.04 3.62
C HIS A 307 -31.02 33.97 3.53
N LEU A 308 -32.15 33.55 4.01
CA LEU A 308 -33.43 34.25 3.83
C LEU A 308 -33.45 35.63 4.48
N ASP A 309 -33.04 35.71 5.75
CA ASP A 309 -33.14 36.96 6.52
C ASP A 309 -32.10 37.98 6.14
N THR A 310 -30.85 37.53 5.89
CA THR A 310 -29.70 38.41 5.64
C THR A 310 -29.43 38.66 4.16
N GLY A 311 -29.95 37.79 3.27
CA GLY A 311 -29.61 37.79 1.84
C GLY A 311 -28.16 37.36 1.54
N ALA A 312 -27.38 36.94 2.55
CA ALA A 312 -26.00 36.56 2.41
C ALA A 312 -25.87 35.26 1.58
N ALA A 313 -24.86 35.23 0.68
CA ALA A 313 -24.55 34.03 -0.09
C ALA A 313 -23.81 33.01 0.80
N ALA A 314 -24.15 31.73 0.60
CA ALA A 314 -23.54 30.60 1.29
C ALA A 314 -23.33 29.42 0.35
N ALA A 315 -22.41 28.52 0.66
CA ALA A 315 -22.35 27.20 0.10
C ALA A 315 -23.07 26.21 1.04
N VAL A 316 -24.07 25.51 0.54
CA VAL A 316 -24.87 24.56 1.33
C VAL A 316 -24.58 23.15 0.84
N LYS A 317 -23.88 22.38 1.68
CA LYS A 317 -23.55 20.97 1.44
C LYS A 317 -24.67 20.10 2.00
N LEU A 318 -25.36 19.38 1.13
CA LEU A 318 -26.50 18.55 1.48
C LEU A 318 -26.17 17.08 1.27
N MET A 319 -26.33 16.26 2.31
CA MET A 319 -26.00 14.84 2.26
C MET A 319 -27.00 14.06 1.38
N HIS A 320 -26.53 13.08 0.62
CA HIS A 320 -27.41 12.20 -0.13
C HIS A 320 -28.22 11.31 0.82
N ALA A 321 -29.53 11.23 0.62
CA ALA A 321 -30.43 10.40 1.45
C ALA A 321 -30.04 8.91 1.44
N SER A 322 -29.49 8.40 0.33
CA SER A 322 -28.99 7.02 0.21
C SER A 322 -27.76 6.74 1.09
N VAL A 323 -27.06 7.78 1.50
CA VAL A 323 -25.82 7.68 2.33
C VAL A 323 -26.12 8.04 3.78
N ALA A 324 -27.18 8.80 4.05
CA ALA A 324 -27.59 9.21 5.40
C ALA A 324 -27.94 8.04 6.34
N SER A 325 -28.25 6.86 5.79
CA SER A 325 -28.49 5.62 6.55
C SER A 325 -27.21 4.90 6.98
N ASP A 326 -26.05 5.27 6.44
CA ASP A 326 -24.74 4.72 6.86
C ASP A 326 -24.23 5.51 8.09
N PRO A 327 -24.15 4.87 9.27
CA PRO A 327 -23.69 5.55 10.49
C PRO A 327 -22.29 6.15 10.38
N HIS A 328 -21.39 5.50 9.60
CA HIS A 328 -20.04 6.00 9.41
C HIS A 328 -19.99 7.23 8.51
N ALA A 329 -20.78 7.25 7.45
CA ALA A 329 -20.89 8.41 6.58
C ALA A 329 -21.54 9.60 7.31
N LEU A 330 -22.58 9.32 8.11
CA LEU A 330 -23.26 10.32 8.94
C LEU A 330 -22.29 10.92 9.97
N SER A 331 -21.56 10.08 10.72
CA SER A 331 -20.57 10.54 11.71
C SER A 331 -19.48 11.40 11.07
N ARG A 332 -19.06 11.09 9.84
CA ARG A 332 -18.10 11.93 9.08
C ARG A 332 -18.70 13.31 8.77
N PHE A 333 -19.91 13.35 8.27
CA PHE A 333 -20.59 14.58 7.92
C PHE A 333 -20.84 15.47 9.14
N GLU A 334 -21.25 14.90 10.29
CA GLU A 334 -21.48 15.62 11.54
C GLU A 334 -20.16 16.20 12.12
N ARG A 335 -19.03 15.49 11.97
CA ARG A 335 -17.73 16.02 12.40
C ARG A 335 -17.26 17.18 11.53
N GLU A 336 -17.55 17.16 10.23
CA GLU A 336 -17.31 18.30 9.35
C GLU A 336 -18.11 19.53 9.81
N GLY A 337 -19.34 19.29 10.26
CA GLY A 337 -20.18 20.33 10.89
C GLY A 337 -19.71 20.80 12.27
N ALA A 338 -18.75 20.13 12.92
CA ALA A 338 -18.30 20.48 14.28
C ALA A 338 -17.59 21.84 14.39
N LEU A 339 -17.27 22.47 13.26
CA LEU A 339 -16.79 23.85 13.20
C LEU A 339 -17.90 24.89 13.24
N ALA A 340 -19.17 24.50 13.10
CA ALA A 340 -20.31 25.42 13.15
C ALA A 340 -20.31 26.19 14.47
N GLY A 341 -20.47 27.51 14.39
CA GLY A 341 -20.46 28.39 15.53
C GLY A 341 -19.10 28.64 16.21
N ARG A 342 -18.00 28.09 15.66
CA ARG A 342 -16.66 28.44 16.17
C ARG A 342 -16.21 29.81 15.65
N PRO A 343 -15.31 30.49 16.40
CA PRO A 343 -14.70 31.73 15.94
C PRO A 343 -14.01 31.56 14.59
N TYR A 344 -13.92 32.64 13.85
CA TYR A 344 -13.20 32.70 12.59
C TYR A 344 -11.76 32.19 12.74
N MET A 345 -11.36 31.25 11.90
CA MET A 345 -10.00 30.73 11.81
C MET A 345 -9.39 31.16 10.47
N PRO A 346 -8.22 31.82 10.47
CA PRO A 346 -7.59 32.25 9.24
C PRO A 346 -7.25 31.03 8.36
N ASN A 347 -7.49 31.17 7.06
CA ASN A 347 -7.20 30.15 6.03
C ASN A 347 -7.97 28.81 6.18
N VAL A 348 -9.06 28.83 6.95
CA VAL A 348 -10.01 27.72 7.11
C VAL A 348 -11.39 28.21 6.66
N VAL A 349 -12.16 27.41 5.93
CA VAL A 349 -13.51 27.77 5.52
C VAL A 349 -14.39 27.99 6.74
N GLN A 350 -15.12 29.12 6.77
CA GLN A 350 -16.04 29.41 7.86
C GLN A 350 -17.31 28.57 7.70
N VAL A 351 -17.60 27.74 8.70
CA VAL A 351 -18.86 27.00 8.80
C VAL A 351 -19.84 27.83 9.63
N TYR A 352 -21.00 28.14 9.02
CA TYR A 352 -22.04 28.96 9.67
C TYR A 352 -22.97 28.09 10.50
N GLU A 353 -23.46 27.00 9.91
CA GLU A 353 -24.45 26.11 10.49
C GLU A 353 -24.24 24.67 10.07
N ALA A 354 -24.54 23.73 10.97
CA ALA A 354 -24.68 22.31 10.68
C ALA A 354 -25.97 21.82 11.35
N ALA A 355 -26.93 21.39 10.55
CA ALA A 355 -28.26 21.02 11.04
C ALA A 355 -28.88 19.91 10.18
N ARG A 356 -30.15 19.59 10.43
CA ARG A 356 -30.93 18.65 9.63
C ARG A 356 -32.17 19.36 9.10
N THR A 357 -32.56 18.99 7.89
CA THR A 357 -33.84 19.44 7.30
C THR A 357 -35.04 18.81 8.01
N SER A 358 -36.25 19.23 7.70
CA SER A 358 -37.50 18.67 8.24
C SER A 358 -37.66 17.16 7.99
N ASP A 359 -37.10 16.65 6.90
CA ASP A 359 -37.04 15.23 6.53
C ASP A 359 -35.76 14.52 7.05
N ALA A 360 -35.10 15.11 8.05
CA ALA A 360 -33.93 14.60 8.74
C ALA A 360 -32.65 14.46 7.87
N THR A 361 -32.60 15.07 6.69
CA THR A 361 -31.39 15.08 5.84
C THR A 361 -30.36 16.06 6.43
N PRO A 362 -29.12 15.62 6.71
CA PRO A 362 -28.08 16.48 7.21
C PRO A 362 -27.60 17.50 6.17
N PHE A 363 -27.35 18.75 6.61
CA PHE A 363 -26.72 19.78 5.79
C PHE A 363 -25.71 20.61 6.58
N ILE A 364 -24.77 21.21 5.86
CA ILE A 364 -23.77 22.15 6.39
C ILE A 364 -23.81 23.40 5.52
N ALA A 365 -24.03 24.55 6.13
CA ALA A 365 -23.94 25.85 5.49
C ALA A 365 -22.59 26.50 5.84
N MET A 366 -21.88 26.96 4.82
CA MET A 366 -20.54 27.49 4.95
C MET A 366 -20.30 28.69 4.02
N GLU A 367 -19.20 29.35 4.18
CA GLU A 367 -18.76 30.46 3.34
C GLU A 367 -18.71 30.02 1.86
N LEU A 368 -19.35 30.80 1.00
CA LEU A 368 -19.26 30.61 -0.46
C LEU A 368 -17.95 31.24 -0.95
N LEU A 369 -17.05 30.40 -1.46
CA LEU A 369 -15.77 30.83 -1.99
C LEU A 369 -15.82 30.96 -3.52
N GLU A 370 -15.20 32.01 -4.04
CA GLU A 370 -15.00 32.22 -5.49
C GLU A 370 -13.53 32.00 -5.80
N GLY A 371 -13.22 31.12 -6.77
CA GLY A 371 -11.85 30.76 -7.12
C GLY A 371 -11.73 29.32 -7.64
N ARG A 372 -10.59 28.69 -7.35
CA ARG A 372 -10.26 27.34 -7.87
C ARG A 372 -9.50 26.52 -6.83
N ASP A 373 -9.70 25.22 -6.83
CA ASP A 373 -8.87 24.30 -6.04
C ASP A 373 -7.47 24.12 -6.63
N LEU A 374 -6.52 23.74 -5.78
CA LEU A 374 -5.11 23.53 -6.18
C LEU A 374 -4.97 22.43 -7.22
N ALA A 375 -5.80 21.37 -7.21
CA ALA A 375 -5.73 20.31 -8.20
C ALA A 375 -6.09 20.82 -9.61
N ALA A 376 -7.09 21.70 -9.71
CA ALA A 376 -7.45 22.36 -10.95
C ALA A 376 -6.33 23.31 -11.43
N ILE A 377 -5.74 24.08 -10.52
CA ILE A 377 -4.62 24.98 -10.85
C ILE A 377 -3.43 24.19 -11.38
N LEU A 378 -3.02 23.12 -10.69
CA LEU A 378 -1.87 22.29 -11.11
C LEU A 378 -2.12 21.56 -12.43
N ARG A 379 -3.34 21.18 -12.72
CA ARG A 379 -3.71 20.53 -13.99
C ARG A 379 -3.58 21.47 -15.17
N ASP A 380 -4.04 22.71 -15.00
CA ASP A 380 -4.13 23.67 -16.10
C ASP A 380 -2.85 24.47 -16.31
N ARG A 381 -2.08 24.69 -15.25
CA ARG A 381 -0.92 25.59 -15.25
C ARG A 381 0.41 24.89 -14.99
N GLY A 382 0.39 23.66 -14.47
CA GLY A 382 1.57 22.93 -14.01
C GLY A 382 1.99 23.33 -12.59
N PRO A 383 3.25 23.06 -12.19
CA PRO A 383 3.74 23.34 -10.84
C PRO A 383 3.71 24.83 -10.49
N LEU A 384 3.63 25.11 -9.20
CA LEU A 384 3.74 26.48 -8.67
C LEU A 384 5.20 26.93 -8.67
N SER A 385 5.42 28.25 -8.77
CA SER A 385 6.75 28.79 -8.47
C SER A 385 7.11 28.59 -7.00
N VAL A 386 8.39 28.74 -6.66
CA VAL A 386 8.85 28.61 -5.27
C VAL A 386 8.14 29.62 -4.35
N GLU A 387 7.99 30.86 -4.81
CA GLU A 387 7.31 31.94 -4.08
C GLU A 387 5.84 31.61 -3.83
N GLU A 388 5.14 31.12 -4.86
CA GLU A 388 3.74 30.68 -4.75
C GLU A 388 3.60 29.48 -3.80
N GLY A 389 4.56 28.53 -3.86
CA GLY A 389 4.61 27.37 -2.97
C GLY A 389 4.83 27.76 -1.51
N ILE A 390 5.70 28.75 -1.25
CA ILE A 390 5.91 29.28 0.10
C ILE A 390 4.67 30.03 0.61
N LEU A 391 4.01 30.81 -0.25
CA LEU A 391 2.75 31.48 0.13
C LEU A 391 1.66 30.46 0.47
N LEU A 392 1.50 29.40 -0.34
CA LEU A 392 0.63 28.27 -0.06
C LEU A 392 1.01 27.64 1.29
N ALA A 393 2.30 27.35 1.50
CA ALA A 393 2.80 26.71 2.73
C ALA A 393 2.46 27.56 3.97
N ARG A 394 2.73 28.86 3.92
CA ARG A 394 2.45 29.79 5.02
C ARG A 394 0.99 29.83 5.38
N GLN A 395 0.12 29.97 4.39
CA GLN A 395 -1.32 30.15 4.61
C GLN A 395 -2.00 28.85 5.06
N VAL A 396 -1.68 27.72 4.41
CA VAL A 396 -2.23 26.42 4.79
C VAL A 396 -1.64 25.94 6.13
N GLY A 397 -0.36 26.18 6.38
CA GLY A 397 0.27 25.86 7.67
C GLY A 397 -0.37 26.61 8.84
N LEU A 398 -0.72 27.89 8.65
CA LEU A 398 -1.45 28.68 9.66
C LEU A 398 -2.86 28.11 9.89
N GLY A 399 -3.58 27.76 8.81
CA GLY A 399 -4.92 27.15 8.91
C GLY A 399 -4.89 25.81 9.65
N LEU A 400 -3.94 24.92 9.31
CA LEU A 400 -3.78 23.63 9.98
C LEU A 400 -3.41 23.79 11.46
N SER A 401 -2.51 24.71 11.78
CA SER A 401 -2.15 25.00 13.17
C SER A 401 -3.35 25.49 13.96
N SER A 402 -4.16 26.38 13.40
CA SER A 402 -5.39 26.88 14.04
C SER A 402 -6.40 25.76 14.35
N LEU A 403 -6.49 24.74 13.48
CA LEU A 403 -7.31 23.55 13.71
C LEU A 403 -6.73 22.68 14.83
N HIS A 404 -5.42 22.45 14.82
CA HIS A 404 -4.74 21.65 15.84
C HIS A 404 -4.84 22.27 17.23
N ASP A 405 -4.79 23.61 17.33
CA ASP A 405 -4.92 24.34 18.60
C ASP A 405 -6.29 24.13 19.28
N VAL A 406 -7.32 23.83 18.48
CA VAL A 406 -8.67 23.49 18.99
C VAL A 406 -8.93 21.98 19.02
N GLY A 407 -7.90 21.15 18.85
CA GLY A 407 -7.98 19.69 18.93
C GLY A 407 -8.60 19.01 17.70
N ILE A 408 -8.64 19.69 16.55
CA ILE A 408 -9.21 19.16 15.32
C ILE A 408 -8.08 18.76 14.36
N LEU A 409 -8.07 17.48 13.93
CA LEU A 409 -7.21 16.98 12.88
C LEU A 409 -7.97 16.96 11.56
N HIS A 410 -7.32 17.40 10.47
CA HIS A 410 -7.95 17.47 9.16
C HIS A 410 -8.08 16.08 8.49
N ARG A 411 -7.02 15.26 8.52
CA ARG A 411 -6.95 13.86 8.06
C ARG A 411 -7.16 13.60 6.55
N ASP A 412 -7.51 14.61 5.75
CA ASP A 412 -7.72 14.50 4.29
C ASP A 412 -7.14 15.73 3.56
N ILE A 413 -5.93 16.15 3.91
CA ILE A 413 -5.23 17.23 3.20
C ILE A 413 -4.79 16.71 1.83
N LYS A 414 -5.35 17.32 0.79
CA LYS A 414 -5.07 17.02 -0.63
C LYS A 414 -5.32 18.26 -1.49
N PRO A 415 -4.82 18.31 -2.73
CA PRO A 415 -4.97 19.49 -3.58
C PRO A 415 -6.42 19.93 -3.84
N GLN A 416 -7.38 19.00 -3.85
CA GLN A 416 -8.80 19.32 -4.04
C GLN A 416 -9.42 20.06 -2.86
N ASN A 417 -8.84 19.90 -1.66
CA ASN A 417 -9.32 20.52 -0.42
C ASN A 417 -8.60 21.85 -0.09
N LEU A 418 -7.71 22.32 -0.98
CA LEU A 418 -7.03 23.61 -0.86
C LEU A 418 -7.51 24.55 -1.94
N PHE A 419 -8.25 25.59 -1.56
CA PHE A 419 -8.95 26.49 -2.46
C PHE A 419 -8.26 27.86 -2.52
N CYS A 420 -7.87 28.29 -3.71
CA CYS A 420 -7.31 29.59 -3.99
C CYS A 420 -8.45 30.58 -4.29
N ARG A 421 -8.67 31.53 -3.40
CA ARG A 421 -9.71 32.57 -3.55
C ARG A 421 -9.21 33.70 -4.44
N SER A 422 -10.12 34.20 -5.26
CA SER A 422 -9.93 35.47 -5.98
C SER A 422 -10.61 36.58 -5.19
N GLU A 423 -9.86 37.34 -4.41
CA GLU A 423 -10.43 38.52 -3.73
C GLU A 423 -10.40 39.72 -4.68
N GLN A 424 -11.57 40.36 -4.88
CA GLN A 424 -11.64 41.61 -5.64
C GLN A 424 -10.80 42.69 -4.97
N GLY A 425 -9.76 43.15 -5.66
CA GLY A 425 -8.86 44.21 -5.17
C GLY A 425 -7.59 43.72 -4.46
N SER A 426 -7.40 42.41 -4.25
CA SER A 426 -6.14 41.85 -3.75
C SER A 426 -5.31 41.29 -4.92
N THR A 427 -4.01 41.59 -4.94
CA THR A 427 -3.06 41.01 -5.88
C THR A 427 -2.49 39.66 -5.40
N GLU A 428 -2.63 39.35 -4.11
CA GLU A 428 -2.12 38.10 -3.55
C GLU A 428 -3.23 37.04 -3.46
N PRO A 429 -2.96 35.81 -3.92
CA PRO A 429 -3.90 34.69 -3.77
C PRO A 429 -4.06 34.33 -2.31
N ARG A 430 -5.30 34.02 -1.90
CA ARG A 430 -5.62 33.56 -0.55
C ARG A 430 -6.04 32.10 -0.55
N TRP A 431 -5.26 31.27 0.11
CA TRP A 431 -5.55 29.85 0.25
C TRP A 431 -6.47 29.60 1.45
N THR A 432 -7.44 28.74 1.27
CA THR A 432 -8.43 28.34 2.26
C THR A 432 -8.55 26.82 2.27
N ILE A 433 -8.49 26.22 3.45
CA ILE A 433 -8.70 24.79 3.67
C ILE A 433 -10.19 24.51 3.66
N LEU A 434 -10.62 23.54 2.84
CA LEU A 434 -11.97 23.04 2.73
C LEU A 434 -12.09 21.64 3.36
N ASP A 435 -13.32 21.16 3.53
CA ASP A 435 -13.72 19.76 3.78
C ASP A 435 -12.84 19.03 4.81
N PHE A 436 -13.25 19.05 6.06
CA PHE A 436 -12.61 18.33 7.15
C PHE A 436 -12.94 16.84 7.01
N GLY A 437 -12.14 16.13 6.21
CA GLY A 437 -12.32 14.72 5.89
C GLY A 437 -11.92 13.84 7.05
N VAL A 438 -12.85 13.10 7.59
CA VAL A 438 -12.55 12.03 8.54
C VAL A 438 -12.37 10.73 7.77
N CYS A 439 -11.25 10.61 7.06
CA CYS A 439 -10.79 9.31 6.60
C CYS A 439 -10.25 8.54 7.80
N ARG A 440 -11.10 7.81 8.50
CA ARG A 440 -10.67 6.71 9.37
C ARG A 440 -10.90 5.43 8.58
N PHE A 441 -9.82 4.69 8.33
CA PHE A 441 -9.91 3.27 8.05
C PHE A 441 -10.31 2.59 9.37
N GLU A 442 -11.60 2.63 9.73
CA GLU A 442 -12.08 1.77 10.80
C GLU A 442 -12.20 0.37 10.21
N ASN A 443 -11.21 -0.46 10.54
CA ASN A 443 -11.27 -1.89 10.36
C ASN A 443 -12.40 -2.46 11.23
N SER A 444 -13.61 -2.60 10.68
CA SER A 444 -14.47 -3.70 11.06
C SER A 444 -13.98 -4.90 10.24
N ASP A 445 -13.30 -5.84 10.92
CA ASP A 445 -12.92 -7.16 10.42
C ASP A 445 -11.82 -7.27 9.35
N GLY A 446 -10.67 -6.58 9.51
CA GLY A 446 -9.39 -7.07 8.93
C GLY A 446 -9.29 -7.24 7.42
N THR A 447 -10.26 -6.78 6.62
CA THR A 447 -10.22 -6.89 5.17
C THR A 447 -10.37 -5.53 4.50
N LEU A 448 -9.29 -5.08 3.87
CA LEU A 448 -9.20 -3.91 2.97
C LEU A 448 -10.06 -4.06 1.69
N THR A 449 -11.05 -4.93 1.72
CA THR A 449 -11.82 -5.34 0.55
C THR A 449 -13.29 -5.10 0.82
N ASP A 450 -13.93 -4.28 0.10
CA ASP A 450 -15.32 -4.34 -0.38
C ASP A 450 -16.17 -3.07 -0.28
N ARG A 451 -15.71 -1.99 0.35
CA ARG A 451 -16.42 -0.69 0.23
C ARG A 451 -15.43 0.39 -0.14
N GLY A 452 -15.38 0.70 -1.44
CA GLY A 452 -14.52 1.64 -2.13
C GLY A 452 -13.85 2.69 -1.26
N VAL A 453 -12.52 2.63 -1.16
CA VAL A 453 -11.72 3.70 -0.55
C VAL A 453 -11.94 4.97 -1.37
N ILE A 454 -12.76 5.87 -0.84
CA ILE A 454 -13.02 7.19 -1.42
C ILE A 454 -11.84 8.07 -1.02
N GLY A 455 -10.90 8.29 -1.94
CA GLY A 455 -9.78 9.22 -1.71
C GLY A 455 -8.62 8.97 -2.68
N THR A 456 -7.77 9.97 -2.85
CA THR A 456 -6.52 9.86 -3.60
C THR A 456 -5.44 9.37 -2.61
N PRO A 457 -5.03 8.09 -2.63
CA PRO A 457 -4.26 7.47 -1.55
C PRO A 457 -2.85 8.04 -1.38
N GLY A 458 -2.32 8.73 -2.39
CA GLY A 458 -0.95 9.26 -2.40
C GLY A 458 -0.68 10.40 -1.40
N TYR A 459 -1.70 10.91 -0.70
CA TYR A 459 -1.57 11.96 0.32
C TYR A 459 -1.84 11.46 1.74
N LEU A 460 -2.33 10.24 1.92
CA LEU A 460 -2.55 9.65 3.24
C LEU A 460 -1.23 9.39 3.93
N ALA A 461 -1.17 9.60 5.23
CA ALA A 461 0.01 9.25 6.01
C ALA A 461 0.14 7.72 6.18
N PRO A 462 1.37 7.17 6.35
CA PRO A 462 1.60 5.74 6.54
C PRO A 462 0.73 5.11 7.63
N GLU A 463 0.61 5.76 8.79
CA GLU A 463 -0.23 5.32 9.90
C GLU A 463 -1.71 5.26 9.53
N GLN A 464 -2.20 6.18 8.69
CA GLN A 464 -3.58 6.14 8.19
C GLN A 464 -3.82 4.94 7.29
N THR A 465 -2.83 4.53 6.49
CA THR A 465 -2.95 3.35 5.61
C THR A 465 -2.89 2.03 6.37
N GLN A 466 -2.35 2.04 7.58
CA GLN A 466 -2.21 0.88 8.47
C GLN A 466 -3.35 0.78 9.51
N GLY A 467 -4.18 1.83 9.60
CA GLY A 467 -5.27 1.90 10.58
C GLY A 467 -4.80 2.31 11.99
N ASP A 468 -3.57 2.80 12.10
CA ASP A 468 -3.00 3.28 13.35
C ASP A 468 -3.60 4.63 13.78
N GLU A 469 -3.27 5.08 15.00
CA GLU A 469 -3.75 6.34 15.55
C GLU A 469 -3.21 7.54 14.77
N THR A 470 -4.12 8.39 14.29
CA THR A 470 -3.78 9.64 13.59
C THR A 470 -3.47 10.75 14.57
N THR A 471 -2.38 11.47 14.34
CA THR A 471 -1.88 12.58 15.16
C THR A 471 -1.70 13.85 14.30
N PRO A 472 -1.38 15.00 14.86
CA PRO A 472 -1.00 16.19 14.08
C PRO A 472 0.11 15.92 13.05
N ALA A 473 1.02 14.99 13.33
CA ALA A 473 2.05 14.57 12.38
C ALA A 473 1.51 13.89 11.11
N SER A 474 0.29 13.33 11.16
CA SER A 474 -0.38 12.80 9.96
C SER A 474 -0.77 13.91 8.99
N ASP A 475 -1.29 15.04 9.50
CA ASP A 475 -1.60 16.21 8.68
C ASP A 475 -0.32 16.87 8.13
N VAL A 476 0.78 16.86 8.91
CA VAL A 476 2.10 17.34 8.44
C VAL A 476 2.58 16.51 7.25
N PHE A 477 2.43 15.18 7.29
CA PHE A 477 2.79 14.30 6.16
C PHE A 477 1.96 14.63 4.92
N SER A 478 0.63 14.69 5.07
CA SER A 478 -0.29 14.99 3.96
C SER A 478 0.00 16.38 3.36
N PHE A 479 0.29 17.35 4.23
CA PHE A 479 0.68 18.68 3.82
C PHE A 479 2.02 18.70 3.08
N GLY A 480 3.03 17.98 3.57
CA GLY A 480 4.30 17.75 2.87
C GLY A 480 4.10 17.13 1.48
N ALA A 481 3.20 16.14 1.36
CA ALA A 481 2.87 15.51 0.08
C ALA A 481 2.19 16.49 -0.91
N VAL A 482 1.34 17.38 -0.41
CA VAL A 482 0.73 18.44 -1.22
C VAL A 482 1.78 19.44 -1.68
N LEU A 483 2.66 19.92 -0.79
CA LEU A 483 3.73 20.85 -1.13
C LEU A 483 4.70 20.25 -2.15
N TYR A 484 5.07 18.99 -1.95
CA TYR A 484 5.89 18.26 -2.92
C TYR A 484 5.25 18.29 -4.32
N ARG A 485 3.95 17.93 -4.43
CA ARG A 485 3.25 17.97 -5.72
C ARG A 485 3.07 19.37 -6.25
N ALA A 486 2.80 20.35 -5.41
CA ALA A 486 2.62 21.74 -5.80
C ALA A 486 3.88 22.31 -6.47
N LEU A 487 5.05 21.95 -5.95
CA LEU A 487 6.34 22.43 -6.45
C LEU A 487 6.91 21.59 -7.60
N THR A 488 6.69 20.28 -7.62
CA THR A 488 7.24 19.39 -8.66
C THR A 488 6.27 19.07 -9.80
N GLY A 489 4.98 19.33 -9.61
CA GLY A 489 3.91 18.89 -10.52
C GLY A 489 3.56 17.40 -10.39
N GLN A 490 4.36 16.59 -9.66
CA GLN A 490 4.18 15.15 -9.52
C GLN A 490 3.94 14.75 -8.06
N PRO A 491 3.10 13.72 -7.79
CA PRO A 491 2.92 13.24 -6.43
C PRO A 491 4.18 12.52 -5.94
N PRO A 492 4.52 12.61 -4.62
CA PRO A 492 5.70 11.93 -4.06
C PRO A 492 5.59 10.40 -4.09
N PHE A 493 4.37 9.90 -4.07
CA PHE A 493 4.07 8.47 -4.10
C PHE A 493 3.09 8.17 -5.24
N SER A 494 3.49 7.29 -6.13
CA SER A 494 2.72 6.87 -7.29
C SER A 494 2.77 5.36 -7.47
N GLY A 495 1.79 4.80 -8.16
CA GLY A 495 1.69 3.38 -8.45
C GLY A 495 0.69 3.12 -9.56
N LYS A 496 0.76 1.94 -10.18
CA LYS A 496 -0.13 1.53 -11.28
C LYS A 496 -1.56 1.21 -10.81
N ASN A 497 -1.74 1.02 -9.50
CA ASN A 497 -3.01 0.70 -8.87
C ASN A 497 -3.02 1.16 -7.40
N PHE A 498 -4.20 1.17 -6.81
CA PHE A 498 -4.40 1.60 -5.42
C PHE A 498 -3.48 0.90 -4.40
N PRO A 499 -3.34 -0.44 -4.37
CA PRO A 499 -2.42 -1.12 -3.45
C PRO A 499 -0.96 -0.74 -3.62
N GLU A 500 -0.52 -0.49 -4.84
CA GLU A 500 0.87 -0.07 -5.11
C GLU A 500 1.13 1.33 -4.57
N VAL A 501 0.15 2.24 -4.66
CA VAL A 501 0.26 3.57 -4.06
C VAL A 501 0.29 3.47 -2.54
N ILE A 502 -0.58 2.68 -1.92
CA ILE A 502 -0.57 2.43 -0.47
C ILE A 502 0.77 1.84 -0.03
N PHE A 503 1.28 0.85 -0.76
CA PHE A 503 2.60 0.29 -0.49
C PHE A 503 3.71 1.34 -0.61
N ALA A 504 3.65 2.20 -1.64
CA ALA A 504 4.63 3.27 -1.81
C ALA A 504 4.57 4.28 -0.65
N VAL A 505 3.38 4.68 -0.23
CA VAL A 505 3.18 5.55 0.94
C VAL A 505 3.76 4.92 2.21
N ALA A 506 3.50 3.64 2.46
CA ALA A 506 3.92 2.97 3.68
C ALA A 506 5.43 2.66 3.74
N PHE A 507 6.06 2.33 2.59
CA PHE A 507 7.38 1.69 2.60
C PHE A 507 8.42 2.27 1.63
N ARG A 508 8.03 3.10 0.64
CA ARG A 508 8.96 3.62 -0.36
C ARG A 508 9.40 5.04 0.03
N GLU A 509 10.71 5.30 -0.01
CA GLU A 509 11.23 6.65 0.13
C GLU A 509 10.85 7.49 -1.11
N PRO A 510 10.41 8.75 -0.94
CA PRO A 510 10.13 9.62 -2.06
C PRO A 510 11.43 10.08 -2.75
N THR A 511 11.37 10.32 -4.04
CA THR A 511 12.48 10.92 -4.78
C THR A 511 12.68 12.36 -4.30
N PRO A 512 13.92 12.85 -4.16
CA PRO A 512 14.15 14.26 -3.81
C PRO A 512 13.48 15.21 -4.83
N PRO A 513 12.80 16.29 -4.37
CA PRO A 513 12.12 17.26 -5.24
C PRO A 513 13.01 17.83 -6.35
N SER A 514 14.25 18.19 -6.05
CA SER A 514 15.21 18.75 -7.03
C SER A 514 15.58 17.74 -8.13
N VAL A 515 15.52 16.44 -7.85
CA VAL A 515 15.74 15.38 -8.85
C VAL A 515 14.55 15.26 -9.80
N VAL A 516 13.33 15.47 -9.31
CA VAL A 516 12.09 15.41 -10.10
C VAL A 516 11.90 16.69 -10.92
N TYR A 517 12.21 17.83 -10.34
CA TYR A 517 12.11 19.14 -10.98
C TYR A 517 13.39 19.93 -10.72
N PRO A 518 14.39 19.86 -11.64
CA PRO A 518 15.73 20.42 -11.43
C PRO A 518 15.81 21.94 -11.25
N GLU A 519 14.72 22.66 -11.49
CA GLU A 519 14.64 24.10 -11.25
C GLU A 519 14.42 24.45 -9.77
N LEU A 520 14.09 23.47 -8.93
CA LEU A 520 13.92 23.66 -7.50
C LEU A 520 15.27 23.68 -6.78
N PRO A 521 15.44 24.58 -5.79
CA PRO A 521 16.62 24.60 -4.92
C PRO A 521 16.77 23.26 -4.15
N GLU A 522 17.96 22.66 -4.18
CA GLU A 522 18.28 21.43 -3.41
C GLU A 522 18.03 21.60 -1.90
N ALA A 523 18.11 22.82 -1.39
CA ALA A 523 17.85 23.13 0.01
C ALA A 523 16.42 22.73 0.47
N LEU A 524 15.46 22.67 -0.45
CA LEU A 524 14.09 22.24 -0.15
C LEU A 524 13.95 20.73 0.02
N ASP A 525 14.89 19.93 -0.52
CA ASP A 525 14.81 18.47 -0.50
C ASP A 525 14.75 17.94 0.92
N GLY A 526 15.68 18.36 1.78
CA GLY A 526 15.75 17.89 3.16
C GLY A 526 14.48 18.20 3.96
N VAL A 527 13.90 19.38 3.75
CA VAL A 527 12.69 19.81 4.45
C VAL A 527 11.47 19.00 4.01
N LEU A 528 11.27 18.85 2.71
CA LEU A 528 10.12 18.10 2.19
C LEU A 528 10.25 16.59 2.46
N LEU A 529 11.45 16.01 2.36
CA LEU A 529 11.68 14.62 2.70
C LEU A 529 11.46 14.33 4.20
N LYS A 530 11.84 15.26 5.09
CA LYS A 530 11.55 15.18 6.52
C LYS A 530 10.05 15.18 6.79
N ALA A 531 9.27 16.03 6.14
CA ALA A 531 7.80 16.01 6.27
C ALA A 531 7.19 14.67 5.82
N LEU A 532 7.80 14.00 4.83
CA LEU A 532 7.38 12.73 4.27
C LEU A 532 8.01 11.50 4.94
N HIS A 533 8.65 11.68 6.10
CA HIS A 533 9.26 10.57 6.84
C HIS A 533 8.20 9.56 7.31
N LYS A 534 8.54 8.25 7.27
CA LYS A 534 7.58 7.18 7.57
C LYS A 534 7.23 7.13 9.06
N ASP A 535 8.20 7.33 9.94
CA ASP A 535 7.96 7.47 11.38
C ASP A 535 7.42 8.89 11.68
N PRO A 536 6.22 9.03 12.29
CA PRO A 536 5.66 10.33 12.65
C PRO A 536 6.56 11.17 13.57
N LYS A 537 7.40 10.52 14.39
CA LYS A 537 8.30 11.20 15.34
C LYS A 537 9.48 11.89 14.67
N GLU A 538 9.84 11.48 13.47
CA GLU A 538 10.94 12.05 12.70
C GLU A 538 10.48 13.20 11.80
N ARG A 539 9.18 13.51 11.76
CA ARG A 539 8.59 14.63 11.03
C ARG A 539 8.74 15.94 11.79
N HIS A 540 8.31 17.03 11.18
CA HIS A 540 8.17 18.32 11.86
C HIS A 540 7.11 18.21 12.97
N ALA A 541 7.35 18.89 14.10
CA ALA A 541 6.46 18.83 15.27
C ALA A 541 5.09 19.50 15.01
N SER A 542 5.06 20.49 14.11
CA SER A 542 3.82 21.18 13.72
C SER A 542 3.85 21.61 12.26
N PRO A 543 2.70 21.96 11.66
CA PRO A 543 2.65 22.56 10.32
C PRO A 543 3.46 23.86 10.21
N LEU A 544 3.50 24.68 11.28
CA LEU A 544 4.27 25.92 11.30
C LEU A 544 5.79 25.68 11.38
N ASP A 545 6.23 24.58 12.00
CA ASP A 545 7.65 24.22 11.99
C ASP A 545 8.11 23.83 10.58
N LEU A 546 7.29 23.08 9.84
CA LEU A 546 7.53 22.79 8.43
C LEU A 546 7.65 24.08 7.61
N VAL A 547 6.72 25.02 7.77
CA VAL A 547 6.76 26.31 7.06
C VAL A 547 8.03 27.08 7.39
N ARG A 548 8.40 27.17 8.68
CA ARG A 548 9.61 27.88 9.11
C ARG A 548 10.88 27.26 8.54
N GLU A 549 10.98 25.93 8.51
CA GLU A 549 12.14 25.25 7.91
C GLU A 549 12.19 25.48 6.39
N LEU A 550 11.04 25.51 5.69
CA LEU A 550 10.99 25.85 4.25
C LEU A 550 11.47 27.26 3.97
N GLU A 551 11.04 28.24 4.77
CA GLU A 551 11.47 29.63 4.63
C GLU A 551 12.97 29.79 4.89
N ASN A 552 13.50 29.15 5.93
CA ASN A 552 14.92 29.20 6.29
C ASN A 552 15.81 28.51 5.23
N ALA A 553 15.30 27.51 4.54
CA ALA A 553 16.05 26.82 3.48
C ALA A 553 16.27 27.68 2.23
N LEU A 554 15.51 28.79 2.08
CA LEU A 554 15.60 29.70 0.93
C LEU A 554 16.33 31.03 1.26
N THR A 555 16.66 31.26 2.53
CA THR A 555 17.44 32.41 2.99
C THR A 555 18.92 32.08 3.12
#